data_c2cbf4d4e4fb41645d31deb7ba81ccf1
#
_entry.id   c2cbf4d4e4fb41645d31deb7ba81ccf1
#
_cell.length_a   1.000
_cell.length_b   1.000
_cell.length_c   1.000
_cell.angle_alpha   90.00
_cell.angle_beta   90.00
_cell.angle_gamma   90.00
#
_symmetry.space_group_name_H-M   'P 1'
#
loop_
_entity.id
_entity.type
_entity.pdbx_description
1 polymer ?
#
loop_
_entity_poly.entity_id
_entity_poly.type
_entity_poly.pdbx_seq_one_letter_code
_entity_poly.pdbx_strand_id
1 'polypeptide(L)'
;TSKTGEYADALNGLLADNESLSADIKSLSDSVAAGFDKTSKTGEYAQSLLDAENTANTIRREMNLFKRQSYLRKLYFHPGEREALAKLFSDAMSREDSAQRFSALISGLDNESKNTVSDIIHRMEVISDGDKALRDIFSQREQDEFVRMNDEFKSKIVKLNDNLYYYNGYYLPVNQFDSSVFYSKYAIDELTTLDSVRNKDIIDAGGYVGDTALLFSSYTDKSIHVFEASPSNMDIIRETIRLNQLENIVPVSKALGEQSGTATFSLGERNSCNSLIERPGYNYPNHIEVPVITLDDYVRENNLEVGLIKVDIEGGEQLLLKGAVETIRTQHPILLISIYHSANDFFEIKPMIEKMCDKYTFRIIKPA
;
A
#
# COMPACT_ATOMS: atom_id res chain seq x y z
N THR A 1 34.45 5.12 -0.83
CA THR A 1 33.76 4.88 0.46
C THR A 1 32.34 5.38 0.28
N SER A 2 31.43 4.46 0.21
CA SER A 2 30.04 4.75 -0.19
C SER A 2 29.26 5.42 0.95
N LYS A 3 28.35 6.31 0.61
CA LYS A 3 27.38 6.91 1.55
C LYS A 3 26.66 5.89 2.45
N THR A 4 26.62 4.62 2.06
CA THR A 4 26.13 3.48 2.86
C THR A 4 26.96 3.23 4.14
N GLY A 5 28.28 3.49 4.13
CA GLY A 5 29.13 3.35 5.31
C GLY A 5 28.83 4.44 6.34
N GLU A 6 28.70 5.69 5.92
CA GLU A 6 28.35 6.82 6.81
C GLU A 6 26.97 6.65 7.45
N TYR A 7 26.00 6.02 6.75
CA TYR A 7 24.69 5.72 7.30
C TYR A 7 24.70 4.55 8.28
N ALA A 8 25.56 3.55 8.07
CA ALA A 8 25.72 2.43 9.00
C ALA A 8 26.38 2.92 10.31
N ASP A 9 27.39 3.80 10.21
CA ASP A 9 28.06 4.37 11.39
C ASP A 9 27.14 5.32 12.17
N ALA A 10 26.31 6.12 11.48
CA ALA A 10 25.30 6.94 12.13
C ALA A 10 24.20 6.09 12.80
N LEU A 11 23.80 4.96 12.18
CA LEU A 11 22.82 4.03 12.76
C LEU A 11 23.38 3.32 14.00
N ASN A 12 24.64 2.90 13.95
CA ASN A 12 25.33 2.28 15.10
C ASN A 12 25.54 3.27 16.24
N GLY A 13 25.85 4.54 15.94
CA GLY A 13 25.91 5.61 16.95
C GLY A 13 24.56 5.82 17.64
N LEU A 14 23.48 5.85 16.89
CA LEU A 14 22.11 6.02 17.41
C LEU A 14 21.59 4.79 18.18
N LEU A 15 22.06 3.57 17.85
CA LEU A 15 21.75 2.36 18.63
C LEU A 15 22.50 2.39 19.97
N ALA A 16 23.76 2.84 19.99
CA ALA A 16 24.53 3.03 21.21
C ALA A 16 23.93 4.12 22.12
N ASP A 17 23.45 5.23 21.53
CA ASP A 17 22.73 6.27 22.25
C ASP A 17 21.41 5.76 22.85
N ASN A 18 20.70 4.85 22.17
CA ASN A 18 19.47 4.25 22.65
C ASN A 18 19.70 3.25 23.81
N GLU A 19 20.81 2.52 23.79
CA GLU A 19 21.24 1.67 24.93
C GLU A 19 21.66 2.52 26.13
N SER A 20 22.38 3.63 25.91
CA SER A 20 22.72 4.60 26.94
C SER A 20 21.49 5.23 27.59
N LEU A 21 20.52 5.66 26.77
CA LEU A 21 19.25 6.22 27.23
C LEU A 21 18.41 5.21 28.03
N SER A 22 18.40 3.93 27.63
CA SER A 22 17.74 2.86 28.38
C SER A 22 18.39 2.61 29.72
N ALA A 23 19.71 2.70 29.78
CA ALA A 23 20.48 2.59 31.05
C ALA A 23 20.20 3.79 31.97
N ASP A 24 20.10 5.00 31.43
CA ASP A 24 19.81 6.22 32.19
C ASP A 24 18.37 6.21 32.75
N ILE A 25 17.39 5.75 31.97
CA ILE A 25 16.00 5.55 32.43
C ILE A 25 15.96 4.52 33.56
N LYS A 26 16.70 3.43 33.47
CA LYS A 26 16.79 2.41 34.50
C LYS A 26 17.44 2.95 35.76
N SER A 27 18.53 3.71 35.62
CA SER A 27 19.23 4.38 36.72
C SER A 27 18.34 5.39 37.46
N LEU A 28 17.53 6.17 36.71
CA LEU A 28 16.53 7.09 37.25
C LEU A 28 15.42 6.34 38.00
N SER A 29 14.93 5.25 37.43
CA SER A 29 13.90 4.39 38.03
C SER A 29 14.40 3.78 39.35
N ASP A 30 15.64 3.28 39.36
CA ASP A 30 16.27 2.69 40.53
C ASP A 30 16.54 3.76 41.60
N SER A 31 16.88 4.98 41.21
CA SER A 31 17.09 6.12 42.13
C SER A 31 15.79 6.60 42.76
N VAL A 32 14.69 6.61 41.99
CA VAL A 32 13.35 6.91 42.51
C VAL A 32 12.86 5.83 43.46
N ALA A 33 13.08 4.53 43.13
CA ALA A 33 12.71 3.42 44.00
C ALA A 33 13.51 3.45 45.34
N ALA A 34 14.79 3.75 45.28
CA ALA A 34 15.64 3.89 46.47
C ALA A 34 15.27 5.11 47.36
N GLY A 35 14.68 6.15 46.75
CA GLY A 35 14.23 7.37 47.47
C GLY A 35 12.96 7.16 48.29
N PHE A 36 12.11 6.18 47.97
CA PHE A 36 10.90 5.91 48.71
C PHE A 36 11.07 5.34 50.11
N ASP A 37 12.28 4.91 50.48
CA ASP A 37 12.54 4.25 51.78
C ASP A 37 12.98 5.20 52.93
N LYS A 38 12.99 6.51 52.72
CA LYS A 38 13.35 7.46 53.80
C LYS A 38 12.47 8.72 53.83
N THR A 39 11.66 8.75 54.84
CA THR A 39 10.85 9.86 55.34
C THR A 39 11.56 11.19 55.41
N SER A 40 10.92 12.27 54.95
CA SER A 40 10.96 13.69 55.37
C SER A 40 11.30 14.80 54.36
N LYS A 41 11.30 14.52 53.02
CA LYS A 41 11.46 15.61 52.05
C LYS A 41 10.46 15.52 50.88
N THR A 42 9.18 15.60 51.21
CA THR A 42 8.07 15.50 50.23
C THR A 42 8.19 16.50 49.06
N GLY A 43 8.76 17.68 49.26
CA GLY A 43 8.93 18.68 48.20
C GLY A 43 10.03 18.35 47.18
N GLU A 44 11.21 17.89 47.68
CA GLU A 44 12.34 17.52 46.81
C GLU A 44 12.02 16.26 45.99
N TYR A 45 11.28 15.29 46.54
CA TYR A 45 10.83 14.11 45.82
C TYR A 45 9.79 14.45 44.76
N ALA A 46 8.81 15.33 45.04
CA ALA A 46 7.85 15.79 44.08
C ALA A 46 8.51 16.49 42.90
N GLN A 47 9.53 17.32 43.15
CA GLN A 47 10.30 17.98 42.10
C GLN A 47 11.12 16.97 41.28
N SER A 48 11.76 15.99 41.90
CA SER A 48 12.54 14.95 41.20
C SER A 48 11.62 14.04 40.31
N LEU A 49 10.40 13.75 40.77
CA LEU A 49 9.42 13.02 39.97
C LEU A 49 8.95 13.84 38.76
N LEU A 50 8.69 15.13 38.95
CA LEU A 50 8.30 16.03 37.86
C LEU A 50 9.43 16.19 36.84
N ASP A 51 10.68 16.28 37.27
CA ASP A 51 11.85 16.36 36.41
C ASP A 51 12.09 15.05 35.64
N ALA A 52 11.88 13.90 36.29
CA ALA A 52 11.91 12.58 35.64
C ALA A 52 10.80 12.43 34.60
N GLU A 53 9.59 12.87 34.90
CA GLU A 53 8.47 12.86 33.98
C GLU A 53 8.74 13.79 32.76
N ASN A 54 9.25 15.00 32.99
CA ASN A 54 9.64 15.93 31.94
C ASN A 54 10.74 15.36 31.04
N THR A 55 11.74 14.70 31.65
CA THR A 55 12.82 14.04 30.94
C THR A 55 12.28 12.88 30.10
N ALA A 56 11.43 12.02 30.67
CA ALA A 56 10.77 10.92 29.95
C ALA A 56 9.91 11.41 28.78
N ASN A 57 9.19 12.53 28.95
CA ASN A 57 8.41 13.14 27.89
C ASN A 57 9.28 13.73 26.77
N THR A 58 10.42 14.34 27.12
CA THR A 58 11.41 14.85 26.16
C THR A 58 12.00 13.69 25.35
N ILE A 59 12.45 12.63 26.00
CA ILE A 59 12.98 11.43 25.38
C ILE A 59 11.93 10.80 24.43
N ARG A 60 10.68 10.66 24.88
CA ARG A 60 9.58 10.15 24.06
C ARG A 60 9.35 11.01 22.82
N ARG A 61 9.43 12.32 22.96
CA ARG A 61 9.31 13.27 21.84
C ARG A 61 10.45 13.13 20.83
N GLU A 62 11.69 13.02 21.30
CA GLU A 62 12.87 12.82 20.45
C GLU A 62 12.86 11.45 19.76
N MET A 63 12.47 10.39 20.46
CA MET A 63 12.28 9.06 19.85
C MET A 63 11.20 9.09 18.76
N ASN A 64 10.10 9.78 18.98
CA ASN A 64 9.06 9.92 17.97
C ASN A 64 9.55 10.72 16.76
N LEU A 65 10.33 11.78 16.95
CA LEU A 65 10.96 12.53 15.85
C LEU A 65 11.94 11.66 15.07
N PHE A 66 12.75 10.86 15.75
CA PHE A 66 13.69 9.93 15.13
C PHE A 66 12.95 8.83 14.33
N LYS A 67 11.92 8.20 14.92
CA LYS A 67 11.07 7.22 14.23
C LYS A 67 10.47 7.83 12.97
N ARG A 68 9.89 9.03 13.05
CA ARG A 68 9.34 9.76 11.88
C ARG A 68 10.38 9.93 10.78
N GLN A 69 11.56 10.43 11.13
CA GLN A 69 12.63 10.63 10.13
C GLN A 69 13.10 9.30 9.52
N SER A 70 13.20 8.24 10.31
CA SER A 70 13.57 6.91 9.83
C SER A 70 12.52 6.33 8.88
N TYR A 71 11.24 6.48 9.21
CA TYR A 71 10.14 5.98 8.38
C TYR A 71 9.98 6.78 7.09
N LEU A 72 10.09 8.10 7.15
CA LEU A 72 10.09 8.95 5.97
C LEU A 72 11.24 8.61 5.00
N ARG A 73 12.45 8.32 5.54
CA ARG A 73 13.57 7.86 4.71
C ARG A 73 13.29 6.53 4.03
N LYS A 74 12.63 5.58 4.70
CA LYS A 74 12.24 4.29 4.10
C LYS A 74 11.23 4.45 2.97
N LEU A 75 10.29 5.40 3.09
CA LEU A 75 9.35 5.75 2.02
C LEU A 75 10.04 6.32 0.78
N TYR A 76 11.23 6.90 0.94
CA TYR A 76 12.03 7.49 -0.13
C TYR A 76 13.08 6.54 -0.73
N PHE A 77 12.95 5.24 -0.48
CA PHE A 77 13.99 4.26 -0.84
C PHE A 77 14.21 4.06 -2.34
N HIS A 78 13.29 4.50 -3.19
CA HIS A 78 13.42 4.47 -4.66
C HIS A 78 13.19 5.86 -5.26
N PRO A 79 14.11 6.81 -5.07
CA PRO A 79 13.92 8.19 -5.52
C PRO A 79 13.70 8.28 -7.03
N GLY A 80 14.46 7.53 -7.85
CA GLY A 80 14.36 7.59 -9.30
C GLY A 80 13.00 7.19 -9.87
N GLU A 81 12.35 6.18 -9.32
CA GLU A 81 10.99 5.76 -9.72
C GLU A 81 9.96 6.85 -9.41
N ARG A 82 10.05 7.45 -8.23
CA ARG A 82 9.14 8.51 -7.79
C ARG A 82 9.34 9.82 -8.53
N GLU A 83 10.59 10.17 -8.79
CA GLU A 83 10.92 11.35 -9.59
C GLU A 83 10.43 11.18 -11.04
N ALA A 84 10.59 9.99 -11.62
CA ALA A 84 10.05 9.69 -12.95
C ALA A 84 8.52 9.80 -12.97
N LEU A 85 7.83 9.23 -11.97
CA LEU A 85 6.37 9.35 -11.85
C LEU A 85 5.93 10.79 -11.64
N ALA A 86 6.58 11.54 -10.73
CA ALA A 86 6.27 12.94 -10.46
C ALA A 86 6.46 13.81 -11.71
N LYS A 87 7.51 13.54 -12.50
CA LYS A 87 7.71 14.22 -13.76
C LYS A 87 6.59 13.93 -14.77
N LEU A 88 6.13 12.67 -14.87
CA LEU A 88 4.99 12.31 -15.73
C LEU A 88 3.70 13.05 -15.31
N PHE A 89 3.47 13.23 -14.00
CA PHE A 89 2.36 14.03 -13.50
C PHE A 89 2.51 15.51 -13.84
N SER A 90 3.69 16.09 -13.65
CA SER A 90 3.99 17.48 -14.02
C SER A 90 3.80 17.72 -15.52
N ASP A 91 4.29 16.79 -16.36
CA ASP A 91 4.10 16.86 -17.82
C ASP A 91 2.60 16.76 -18.18
N ALA A 92 1.85 15.88 -17.52
CA ALA A 92 0.40 15.75 -17.72
C ALA A 92 -0.37 17.00 -17.30
N MET A 93 0.03 17.68 -16.21
CA MET A 93 -0.56 18.94 -15.75
C MET A 93 -0.21 20.13 -16.66
N SER A 94 0.88 20.06 -17.39
CA SER A 94 1.32 21.08 -18.34
C SER A 94 0.64 21.01 -19.72
N ARG A 95 -0.17 19.98 -19.98
CA ARG A 95 -0.90 19.80 -21.24
C ARG A 95 -2.04 20.81 -21.38
N GLU A 96 -2.39 21.18 -22.60
CA GLU A 96 -3.50 22.08 -22.90
C GLU A 96 -4.86 21.56 -22.37
N ASP A 97 -5.05 20.23 -22.33
CA ASP A 97 -6.26 19.56 -21.86
C ASP A 97 -6.29 19.28 -20.33
N SER A 98 -5.24 19.67 -19.60
CA SER A 98 -5.08 19.35 -18.17
C SER A 98 -6.26 19.81 -17.31
N ALA A 99 -6.75 21.03 -17.51
CA ALA A 99 -7.90 21.56 -16.78
C ALA A 99 -9.18 20.75 -17.05
N GLN A 100 -9.39 20.27 -18.27
CA GLN A 100 -10.53 19.44 -18.63
C GLN A 100 -10.42 18.05 -17.99
N ARG A 101 -9.24 17.43 -18.03
CA ARG A 101 -8.95 16.12 -17.40
C ARG A 101 -9.13 16.19 -15.88
N PHE A 102 -8.59 17.23 -15.25
CA PHE A 102 -8.77 17.47 -13.83
C PHE A 102 -10.25 17.64 -13.46
N SER A 103 -10.99 18.47 -14.23
CA SER A 103 -12.43 18.67 -14.02
C SER A 103 -13.22 17.37 -14.17
N ALA A 104 -12.89 16.51 -15.14
CA ALA A 104 -13.52 15.22 -15.34
C ALA A 104 -13.22 14.27 -14.15
N LEU A 105 -11.97 14.25 -13.66
CA LEU A 105 -11.59 13.44 -12.52
C LEU A 105 -12.38 13.83 -11.25
N ILE A 106 -12.45 15.12 -10.92
CA ILE A 106 -13.09 15.56 -9.66
C ILE A 106 -14.61 15.68 -9.74
N SER A 107 -15.20 15.59 -10.94
CA SER A 107 -16.66 15.66 -11.14
C SER A 107 -17.36 14.56 -10.34
N GLY A 108 -18.42 14.92 -9.59
CA GLY A 108 -19.20 13.97 -8.80
C GLY A 108 -18.51 13.37 -7.57
N LEU A 109 -17.23 13.69 -7.31
CA LEU A 109 -16.54 13.26 -6.08
C LEU A 109 -17.02 14.06 -4.87
N ASP A 110 -16.98 13.42 -3.69
CA ASP A 110 -17.16 14.09 -2.41
C ASP A 110 -15.97 15.03 -2.08
N ASN A 111 -16.10 15.83 -1.02
CA ASN A 111 -15.07 16.81 -0.65
C ASN A 111 -13.78 16.14 -0.15
N GLU A 112 -13.86 15.00 0.51
CA GLU A 112 -12.71 14.27 1.01
C GLU A 112 -11.88 13.73 -0.17
N SER A 113 -12.53 13.10 -1.14
CA SER A 113 -11.90 12.64 -2.37
C SER A 113 -11.26 13.78 -3.18
N LYS A 114 -11.93 14.94 -3.26
CA LYS A 114 -11.37 16.14 -3.94
C LYS A 114 -10.11 16.65 -3.24
N ASN A 115 -10.11 16.69 -1.91
CA ASN A 115 -8.93 17.06 -1.13
C ASN A 115 -7.80 16.05 -1.35
N THR A 116 -8.10 14.76 -1.34
CA THR A 116 -7.11 13.70 -1.62
C THR A 116 -6.47 13.87 -3.01
N VAL A 117 -7.27 14.16 -4.04
CA VAL A 117 -6.77 14.44 -5.40
C VAL A 117 -5.83 15.65 -5.39
N SER A 118 -6.24 16.75 -4.74
CA SER A 118 -5.43 17.97 -4.65
C SER A 118 -4.11 17.73 -3.93
N ASP A 119 -4.13 16.99 -2.82
CA ASP A 119 -2.93 16.64 -2.05
C ASP A 119 -1.96 15.76 -2.86
N ILE A 120 -2.48 14.80 -3.65
CA ILE A 120 -1.66 13.96 -4.53
C ILE A 120 -0.99 14.80 -5.61
N ILE A 121 -1.73 15.67 -6.31
CA ILE A 121 -1.18 16.54 -7.35
C ILE A 121 -0.12 17.46 -6.77
N HIS A 122 -0.42 18.16 -5.69
CA HIS A 122 0.54 19.04 -5.01
C HIS A 122 1.82 18.28 -4.62
N ARG A 123 1.69 17.07 -4.12
CA ARG A 123 2.85 16.21 -3.80
C ARG A 123 3.68 15.88 -5.02
N MET A 124 3.07 15.54 -6.15
CA MET A 124 3.78 15.25 -7.39
C MET A 124 4.53 16.48 -7.91
N GLU A 125 3.94 17.67 -7.82
CA GLU A 125 4.61 18.93 -8.14
C GLU A 125 5.83 19.16 -7.23
N VAL A 126 5.66 19.01 -5.91
CA VAL A 126 6.74 19.17 -4.94
C VAL A 126 7.90 18.20 -5.18
N ILE A 127 7.63 16.95 -5.53
CA ILE A 127 8.65 15.95 -5.87
C ILE A 127 9.32 16.28 -7.20
N SER A 128 8.57 16.72 -8.20
CA SER A 128 9.11 17.09 -9.52
C SER A 128 10.08 18.26 -9.46
N ASP A 129 9.87 19.21 -8.54
CA ASP A 129 10.74 20.38 -8.32
C ASP A 129 12.12 20.02 -7.71
N GLY A 130 12.32 18.82 -7.23
CA GLY A 130 13.63 18.19 -6.96
C GLY A 130 14.39 18.64 -5.70
N ASP A 131 14.00 19.72 -5.02
CA ASP A 131 14.85 20.38 -4.01
C ASP A 131 14.21 20.52 -2.61
N LYS A 132 13.18 19.72 -2.29
CA LYS A 132 12.44 19.87 -1.04
C LYS A 132 12.69 18.74 -0.04
N ALA A 133 12.74 19.10 1.24
CA ALA A 133 12.89 18.14 2.31
C ALA A 133 11.64 17.24 2.42
N LEU A 134 11.82 15.96 2.80
CA LEU A 134 10.73 15.00 3.02
C LEU A 134 9.59 15.52 3.91
N ARG A 135 9.91 16.38 4.87
CA ARG A 135 8.93 17.04 5.75
C ARG A 135 7.97 17.97 5.01
N ASP A 136 8.35 18.43 3.82
CA ASP A 136 7.55 19.35 3.01
C ASP A 136 6.63 18.58 2.04
N ILE A 137 6.89 17.27 1.88
CA ILE A 137 6.12 16.36 1.02
C ILE A 137 4.94 15.74 1.76
N PHE A 138 5.11 15.47 3.06
CA PHE A 138 4.08 14.82 3.87
C PHE A 138 3.58 15.75 4.97
N SER A 139 2.26 15.89 5.07
CA SER A 139 1.62 16.61 6.16
C SER A 139 1.96 15.99 7.53
N GLN A 140 1.83 16.75 8.61
CA GLN A 140 2.04 16.26 9.97
C GLN A 140 1.14 15.05 10.28
N ARG A 141 -0.13 15.07 9.81
CA ARG A 141 -1.08 13.98 9.97
C ARG A 141 -0.58 12.69 9.32
N GLU A 142 -0.06 12.76 8.10
CA GLU A 142 0.50 11.60 7.40
C GLU A 142 1.75 11.06 8.09
N GLN A 143 2.62 11.95 8.57
CA GLN A 143 3.80 11.53 9.33
C GLN A 143 3.40 10.79 10.62
N ASP A 144 2.37 11.27 11.32
CA ASP A 144 1.83 10.62 12.52
C ASP A 144 1.19 9.26 12.19
N GLU A 145 0.51 9.16 11.04
CA GLU A 145 -0.06 7.92 10.55
C GLU A 145 1.01 6.88 10.22
N PHE A 146 2.11 7.29 9.58
CA PHE A 146 3.25 6.40 9.34
C PHE A 146 3.87 5.85 10.63
N VAL A 147 3.97 6.67 11.67
CA VAL A 147 4.45 6.21 12.99
C VAL A 147 3.49 5.18 13.55
N ARG A 148 2.19 5.47 13.59
CA ARG A 148 1.16 4.56 14.08
C ARG A 148 1.15 3.23 13.32
N MET A 149 1.15 3.29 11.99
CA MET A 149 1.20 2.10 11.14
C MET A 149 2.41 1.22 11.46
N ASN A 150 3.60 1.81 11.65
CA ASN A 150 4.77 1.01 12.01
C ASN A 150 4.67 0.43 13.42
N ASP A 151 4.19 1.19 14.40
CA ASP A 151 4.11 0.76 15.80
C ASP A 151 2.94 -0.23 16.03
N GLU A 152 1.80 -0.05 15.37
CA GLU A 152 0.60 -0.85 15.58
C GLU A 152 0.48 -2.04 14.63
N PHE A 153 1.10 -1.97 13.46
CA PHE A 153 1.01 -3.00 12.43
C PHE A 153 2.37 -3.68 12.18
N LYS A 154 3.36 -2.98 11.62
CA LYS A 154 4.62 -3.61 11.16
C LYS A 154 5.41 -4.25 12.31
N SER A 155 5.38 -3.66 13.50
CA SER A 155 6.04 -4.23 14.68
C SER A 155 5.40 -5.54 15.19
N LYS A 156 4.16 -5.83 14.79
CA LYS A 156 3.42 -7.04 15.17
C LYS A 156 3.58 -8.19 14.17
N ILE A 157 4.26 -7.96 13.05
CA ILE A 157 4.59 -9.03 12.11
C ILE A 157 5.68 -9.89 12.72
N VAL A 158 5.40 -11.19 12.90
CA VAL A 158 6.30 -12.16 13.54
C VAL A 158 6.94 -13.04 12.49
N LYS A 159 8.27 -13.06 12.45
CA LYS A 159 9.02 -14.07 11.68
C LYS A 159 9.07 -15.37 12.48
N LEU A 160 8.39 -16.41 12.01
CA LEU A 160 8.40 -17.73 12.64
C LEU A 160 9.58 -18.58 12.19
N ASN A 161 9.96 -18.49 10.91
CA ASN A 161 11.18 -19.03 10.33
C ASN A 161 11.52 -18.30 9.01
N ASP A 162 12.49 -18.78 8.23
CA ASP A 162 12.94 -18.08 7.01
C ASP A 162 11.88 -17.99 5.91
N ASN A 163 10.91 -18.90 5.90
CA ASN A 163 9.85 -18.98 4.89
C ASN A 163 8.46 -18.92 5.51
N LEU A 164 8.32 -18.33 6.72
CA LEU A 164 7.02 -18.26 7.38
C LEU A 164 6.94 -17.04 8.29
N TYR A 165 5.98 -16.18 7.97
CA TYR A 165 5.65 -14.98 8.71
C TYR A 165 4.19 -14.99 9.13
N TYR A 166 3.89 -14.37 10.25
CA TYR A 166 2.56 -14.34 10.85
C TYR A 166 2.14 -12.93 11.24
N TYR A 167 0.90 -12.60 10.97
CA TYR A 167 0.24 -11.42 11.48
C TYR A 167 -1.26 -11.66 11.63
N ASN A 168 -1.79 -11.43 12.83
CA ASN A 168 -3.23 -11.37 13.13
C ASN A 168 -4.08 -12.53 12.55
N GLY A 169 -3.60 -13.76 12.63
CA GLY A 169 -4.28 -14.95 12.12
C GLY A 169 -3.87 -15.35 10.69
N TYR A 170 -3.15 -14.51 9.96
CA TYR A 170 -2.70 -14.79 8.60
C TYR A 170 -1.24 -15.24 8.56
N TYR A 171 -0.94 -16.15 7.65
CA TYR A 171 0.40 -16.66 7.38
C TYR A 171 0.82 -16.33 5.96
N LEU A 172 2.04 -15.82 5.79
CA LEU A 172 2.66 -15.63 4.48
C LEU A 172 4.02 -16.33 4.43
N PRO A 173 4.41 -16.92 3.26
CA PRO A 173 5.72 -17.54 3.10
C PRO A 173 6.84 -16.51 2.96
N VAL A 174 6.51 -15.26 2.77
CA VAL A 174 7.42 -14.11 2.60
C VAL A 174 7.02 -12.95 3.50
N ASN A 175 7.97 -12.08 3.86
CA ASN A 175 7.69 -10.89 4.67
C ASN A 175 7.10 -9.75 3.82
N GLN A 176 5.88 -9.96 3.31
CA GLN A 176 5.18 -9.02 2.43
C GLN A 176 3.75 -8.76 2.92
N PHE A 177 3.61 -8.51 4.22
CA PHE A 177 2.36 -7.96 4.76
C PHE A 177 2.25 -6.50 4.34
N ASP A 178 1.41 -6.23 3.34
CA ASP A 178 1.18 -4.87 2.85
C ASP A 178 0.26 -4.09 3.78
N SER A 179 0.59 -2.81 4.04
CA SER A 179 -0.21 -1.94 4.90
C SER A 179 -1.56 -1.58 4.29
N SER A 180 -1.64 -1.46 2.97
CA SER A 180 -2.91 -1.19 2.28
C SER A 180 -3.90 -2.34 2.46
N VAL A 181 -3.38 -3.57 2.54
CA VAL A 181 -4.17 -4.80 2.73
C VAL A 181 -4.54 -5.02 4.19
N PHE A 182 -3.54 -5.09 5.08
CA PHE A 182 -3.76 -5.59 6.45
C PHE A 182 -4.00 -4.50 7.50
N TYR A 183 -3.60 -3.25 7.23
CA TYR A 183 -3.80 -2.14 8.16
C TYR A 183 -4.99 -1.28 7.74
N SER A 184 -5.01 -0.75 6.52
CA SER A 184 -6.09 0.11 6.02
C SER A 184 -7.18 -0.64 5.26
N LYS A 185 -6.95 -1.92 4.88
CA LYS A 185 -7.89 -2.79 4.16
C LYS A 185 -8.53 -2.11 2.93
N TYR A 186 -7.79 -1.26 2.23
CA TYR A 186 -8.30 -0.44 1.13
C TYR A 186 -9.57 0.37 1.49
N ALA A 187 -9.80 0.68 2.75
CA ALA A 187 -11.04 1.28 3.27
C ALA A 187 -12.32 0.50 2.89
N ILE A 188 -12.22 -0.81 2.58
CA ILE A 188 -13.36 -1.63 2.14
C ILE A 188 -14.44 -1.74 3.22
N ASP A 189 -14.05 -1.72 4.50
CA ASP A 189 -14.98 -1.78 5.63
C ASP A 189 -15.90 -0.53 5.72
N GLU A 190 -15.57 0.56 4.99
CA GLU A 190 -16.39 1.78 4.90
C GLU A 190 -17.47 1.70 3.82
N LEU A 191 -17.46 0.65 2.99
CA LEU A 191 -18.41 0.49 1.88
C LEU A 191 -19.75 -0.03 2.39
N THR A 192 -20.80 0.77 2.23
CA THR A 192 -22.18 0.41 2.65
C THR A 192 -22.78 -0.73 1.81
N THR A 193 -22.18 -1.04 0.67
CA THR A 193 -22.63 -2.07 -0.27
C THR A 193 -21.87 -3.39 -0.12
N LEU A 194 -20.94 -3.51 0.81
CA LEU A 194 -20.06 -4.67 0.95
C LEU A 194 -20.83 -5.99 1.17
N ASP A 195 -21.94 -5.96 1.87
CA ASP A 195 -22.80 -7.14 2.08
C ASP A 195 -23.32 -7.75 0.78
N SER A 196 -23.39 -6.96 -0.31
CA SER A 196 -23.84 -7.45 -1.62
C SER A 196 -22.84 -8.42 -2.27
N VAL A 197 -21.60 -8.49 -1.77
CA VAL A 197 -20.54 -9.38 -2.26
C VAL A 197 -20.67 -10.79 -1.69
N ARG A 198 -21.38 -10.97 -0.58
CA ARG A 198 -21.39 -12.21 0.23
C ARG A 198 -21.64 -13.48 -0.59
N ASN A 199 -22.58 -13.44 -1.52
CA ASN A 199 -22.97 -14.59 -2.36
C ASN A 199 -22.48 -14.47 -3.82
N LYS A 200 -21.40 -13.72 -4.04
CA LYS A 200 -20.83 -13.47 -5.37
C LYS A 200 -19.34 -13.75 -5.40
N ASP A 201 -18.83 -13.98 -6.60
CA ASP A 201 -17.42 -14.18 -6.82
C ASP A 201 -16.62 -12.87 -6.72
N ILE A 202 -15.37 -12.96 -6.30
CA ILE A 202 -14.43 -11.85 -6.27
C ILE A 202 -13.34 -12.08 -7.30
N ILE A 203 -12.97 -11.03 -8.02
CA ILE A 203 -11.81 -11.01 -8.92
C ILE A 203 -10.70 -10.21 -8.26
N ASP A 204 -9.56 -10.84 -8.02
CA ASP A 204 -8.33 -10.22 -7.55
C ASP A 204 -7.32 -10.20 -8.70
N ALA A 205 -7.22 -9.07 -9.40
CA ALA A 205 -6.28 -8.87 -10.47
C ALA A 205 -4.97 -8.28 -9.93
N GLY A 206 -3.87 -9.02 -10.12
CA GLY A 206 -2.57 -8.75 -9.52
C GLY A 206 -2.48 -9.35 -8.11
N GLY A 207 -2.42 -10.69 -8.06
CA GLY A 207 -2.45 -11.44 -6.80
C GLY A 207 -1.15 -11.39 -6.01
N TYR A 208 -0.02 -11.08 -6.66
CA TYR A 208 1.32 -10.94 -6.09
C TYR A 208 1.71 -12.09 -5.14
N VAL A 209 1.46 -11.97 -3.84
CA VAL A 209 1.74 -13.00 -2.82
C VAL A 209 0.47 -13.62 -2.25
N GLY A 210 -0.71 -13.23 -2.72
CA GLY A 210 -2.01 -13.70 -2.25
C GLY A 210 -2.53 -13.01 -0.99
N ASP A 211 -1.94 -11.92 -0.57
CA ASP A 211 -2.31 -11.16 0.62
C ASP A 211 -3.71 -10.55 0.51
N THR A 212 -4.06 -9.97 -0.64
CA THR A 212 -5.41 -9.45 -0.90
C THR A 212 -6.46 -10.55 -0.87
N ALA A 213 -6.15 -11.73 -1.44
CA ALA A 213 -7.04 -12.87 -1.40
C ALA A 213 -7.31 -13.37 0.02
N LEU A 214 -6.29 -13.32 0.92
CA LEU A 214 -6.48 -13.60 2.35
C LEU A 214 -7.50 -12.65 2.97
N LEU A 215 -7.37 -11.34 2.72
CA LEU A 215 -8.31 -10.34 3.21
C LEU A 215 -9.73 -10.64 2.70
N PHE A 216 -9.87 -10.89 1.39
CA PHE A 216 -11.17 -11.08 0.75
C PHE A 216 -11.84 -12.42 1.09
N SER A 217 -11.09 -13.41 1.59
CA SER A 217 -11.63 -14.74 1.92
C SER A 217 -12.80 -14.69 2.93
N SER A 218 -12.88 -13.63 3.72
CA SER A 218 -13.95 -13.41 4.70
C SER A 218 -15.17 -12.64 4.16
N TYR A 219 -15.07 -12.05 2.95
CA TYR A 219 -16.14 -11.22 2.40
C TYR A 219 -17.10 -11.96 1.47
N THR A 220 -16.73 -13.16 1.01
CA THR A 220 -17.60 -13.99 0.16
C THR A 220 -17.66 -15.45 0.61
N ASP A 221 -18.84 -16.06 0.43
CA ASP A 221 -19.05 -17.51 0.56
C ASP A 221 -18.87 -18.24 -0.80
N LYS A 222 -18.53 -17.49 -1.86
CA LYS A 222 -18.20 -17.98 -3.20
C LYS A 222 -16.67 -18.01 -3.38
N SER A 223 -16.22 -17.96 -4.62
CA SER A 223 -14.81 -18.07 -4.97
C SER A 223 -14.14 -16.72 -5.16
N ILE A 224 -12.84 -16.67 -4.86
CA ILE A 224 -11.94 -15.56 -5.17
C ILE A 224 -11.01 -16.03 -6.28
N HIS A 225 -11.12 -15.44 -7.46
CA HIS A 225 -10.31 -15.76 -8.63
C HIS A 225 -9.10 -14.81 -8.65
N VAL A 226 -7.92 -15.34 -8.31
CA VAL A 226 -6.68 -14.57 -8.18
C VAL A 226 -5.86 -14.69 -9.44
N PHE A 227 -5.79 -13.61 -10.21
CA PHE A 227 -4.99 -13.52 -11.42
C PHE A 227 -3.58 -13.06 -11.14
N GLU A 228 -2.63 -13.87 -11.52
CA GLU A 228 -1.18 -13.57 -11.43
C GLU A 228 -0.46 -14.21 -12.61
N ALA A 229 0.23 -13.38 -13.40
CA ALA A 229 0.90 -13.85 -14.62
C ALA A 229 2.33 -14.33 -14.36
N SER A 230 3.00 -13.85 -13.29
CA SER A 230 4.33 -14.28 -12.90
C SER A 230 4.30 -15.69 -12.30
N PRO A 231 5.03 -16.67 -12.89
CA PRO A 231 5.09 -18.02 -12.32
C PRO A 231 5.63 -18.05 -10.90
N SER A 232 6.64 -17.24 -10.59
CA SER A 232 7.24 -17.19 -9.25
C SER A 232 6.27 -16.65 -8.20
N ASN A 233 5.48 -15.63 -8.54
CA ASN A 233 4.45 -15.09 -7.65
C ASN A 233 3.29 -16.09 -7.48
N MET A 234 2.92 -16.77 -8.57
CA MET A 234 1.88 -17.80 -8.52
C MET A 234 2.26 -18.96 -7.58
N ASP A 235 3.53 -19.34 -7.51
CA ASP A 235 3.99 -20.35 -6.55
C ASP A 235 3.88 -19.85 -5.10
N ILE A 236 4.16 -18.57 -4.86
CA ILE A 236 3.95 -17.94 -3.55
C ILE A 236 2.47 -17.92 -3.17
N ILE A 237 1.58 -17.58 -4.12
CA ILE A 237 0.12 -17.60 -3.90
C ILE A 237 -0.36 -18.98 -3.49
N ARG A 238 0.07 -20.04 -4.20
CA ARG A 238 -0.28 -21.42 -3.85
C ARG A 238 0.15 -21.79 -2.45
N GLU A 239 1.36 -21.40 -2.06
CA GLU A 239 1.86 -21.64 -0.70
C GLU A 239 1.09 -20.82 0.35
N THR A 240 0.72 -19.56 0.04
CA THR A 240 -0.13 -18.72 0.89
C THR A 240 -1.49 -19.39 1.13
N ILE A 241 -2.14 -19.89 0.08
CA ILE A 241 -3.41 -20.63 0.19
C ILE A 241 -3.25 -21.85 1.10
N ARG A 242 -2.19 -22.64 0.89
CA ARG A 242 -1.91 -23.85 1.69
C ARG A 242 -1.69 -23.53 3.16
N LEU A 243 -0.89 -22.50 3.46
CA LEU A 243 -0.56 -22.11 4.84
C LEU A 243 -1.80 -21.64 5.63
N ASN A 244 -2.76 -21.01 4.95
CA ASN A 244 -3.98 -20.50 5.57
C ASN A 244 -5.19 -21.45 5.43
N GLN A 245 -5.02 -22.61 4.80
CA GLN A 245 -6.04 -23.64 4.62
C GLN A 245 -7.32 -23.09 3.96
N LEU A 246 -7.17 -22.23 2.96
CA LEU A 246 -8.29 -21.59 2.28
C LEU A 246 -8.74 -22.43 1.08
N GLU A 247 -10.05 -22.73 1.04
CA GLU A 247 -10.65 -23.59 0.02
C GLU A 247 -11.38 -22.78 -1.08
N ASN A 248 -11.66 -21.50 -0.81
CA ASN A 248 -12.43 -20.64 -1.72
C ASN A 248 -11.56 -19.74 -2.63
N ILE A 249 -10.24 -19.97 -2.70
CA ILE A 249 -9.34 -19.23 -3.57
C ILE A 249 -8.98 -20.06 -4.80
N VAL A 250 -9.19 -19.50 -5.98
CA VAL A 250 -8.90 -20.10 -7.29
C VAL A 250 -7.73 -19.34 -7.94
N PRO A 251 -6.50 -19.87 -7.90
CA PRO A 251 -5.35 -19.24 -8.55
C PRO A 251 -5.40 -19.39 -10.07
N VAL A 252 -5.28 -18.30 -10.81
CA VAL A 252 -5.37 -18.23 -12.27
C VAL A 252 -4.07 -17.69 -12.85
N SER A 253 -3.27 -18.58 -13.48
CA SER A 253 -1.96 -18.23 -14.06
C SER A 253 -2.14 -17.55 -15.43
N LYS A 254 -2.80 -16.40 -15.48
CA LYS A 254 -3.02 -15.58 -16.68
C LYS A 254 -2.95 -14.10 -16.32
N ALA A 255 -2.59 -13.27 -17.28
CA ALA A 255 -2.82 -11.83 -17.19
C ALA A 255 -4.24 -11.49 -17.64
N LEU A 256 -4.78 -10.39 -17.11
CA LEU A 256 -6.01 -9.78 -17.62
C LEU A 256 -5.66 -8.62 -18.55
N GLY A 257 -6.33 -8.55 -19.71
CA GLY A 257 -6.06 -7.55 -20.73
C GLY A 257 -7.26 -7.21 -21.60
N GLU A 258 -7.03 -6.37 -22.61
CA GLU A 258 -8.06 -5.91 -23.56
C GLU A 258 -8.49 -7.00 -24.54
N GLN A 259 -7.60 -7.96 -24.85
CA GLN A 259 -7.83 -9.05 -25.81
C GLN A 259 -7.24 -10.35 -25.26
N SER A 260 -7.96 -11.44 -25.49
CA SER A 260 -7.48 -12.78 -25.16
C SER A 260 -6.39 -13.25 -26.15
N GLY A 261 -5.35 -13.92 -25.64
CA GLY A 261 -4.23 -14.37 -26.45
C GLY A 261 -2.95 -14.61 -25.64
N THR A 262 -1.82 -14.17 -26.15
CA THR A 262 -0.51 -14.22 -25.50
C THR A 262 0.14 -12.84 -25.61
N ALA A 263 0.84 -12.43 -24.56
CA ALA A 263 1.57 -11.16 -24.55
C ALA A 263 2.90 -11.30 -23.83
N THR A 264 3.84 -10.41 -24.19
CA THR A 264 5.09 -10.25 -23.47
C THR A 264 4.83 -9.62 -22.11
N PHE A 265 5.34 -10.24 -21.04
CA PHE A 265 5.22 -9.80 -19.67
C PHE A 265 6.60 -9.45 -19.12
N SER A 266 6.77 -8.24 -18.68
CA SER A 266 8.03 -7.69 -18.20
C SER A 266 8.22 -7.99 -16.72
N LEU A 267 9.33 -8.65 -16.38
CA LEU A 267 9.69 -8.98 -15.01
C LEU A 267 10.62 -7.90 -14.46
N GLY A 268 10.12 -7.17 -13.46
CA GLY A 268 10.87 -6.13 -12.76
C GLY A 268 11.94 -6.70 -11.83
N GLU A 269 12.88 -5.86 -11.41
CA GLU A 269 13.88 -6.25 -10.39
C GLU A 269 13.21 -6.68 -9.07
N ARG A 270 12.03 -6.15 -8.78
CA ARG A 270 11.16 -6.57 -7.67
C ARG A 270 9.97 -7.32 -8.24
N ASN A 271 9.68 -8.47 -7.68
CA ASN A 271 8.54 -9.31 -8.12
C ASN A 271 7.18 -8.61 -8.03
N SER A 272 7.07 -7.57 -7.22
CA SER A 272 5.87 -6.72 -7.11
C SER A 272 5.70 -5.76 -8.30
N CYS A 273 6.71 -5.57 -9.15
CA CYS A 273 6.69 -4.61 -10.26
C CYS A 273 6.54 -5.26 -11.63
N ASN A 274 6.15 -6.54 -11.68
CA ASN A 274 5.92 -7.26 -12.92
C ASN A 274 4.67 -6.73 -13.65
N SER A 275 4.73 -6.53 -14.98
CA SER A 275 3.64 -5.90 -15.72
C SER A 275 3.59 -6.26 -17.21
N LEU A 276 2.40 -6.10 -17.81
CA LEU A 276 2.22 -6.04 -19.27
C LEU A 276 2.70 -4.71 -19.88
N ILE A 277 2.84 -3.67 -19.06
CA ILE A 277 3.21 -2.32 -19.49
C ILE A 277 4.49 -1.89 -18.75
N GLU A 278 5.54 -1.62 -19.49
CA GLU A 278 6.76 -1.07 -18.91
C GLU A 278 6.55 0.40 -18.48
N ARG A 279 6.95 0.69 -17.26
CA ARG A 279 6.79 2.03 -16.68
C ARG A 279 8.14 2.77 -16.66
N PRO A 280 8.16 4.06 -16.96
CA PRO A 280 9.35 4.88 -16.86
C PRO A 280 9.95 4.86 -15.44
N GLY A 281 11.27 4.75 -15.37
CA GLY A 281 12.00 4.71 -14.10
C GLY A 281 12.11 3.31 -13.46
N TYR A 282 11.46 2.29 -14.05
CA TYR A 282 11.57 0.89 -13.64
C TYR A 282 12.53 0.12 -14.57
N ASN A 283 13.24 -0.86 -14.01
CA ASN A 283 14.10 -1.75 -14.77
C ASN A 283 13.45 -3.13 -14.91
N TYR A 284 13.38 -3.64 -16.13
CA TYR A 284 12.79 -4.93 -16.48
C TYR A 284 13.86 -5.84 -17.14
N PRO A 285 14.68 -6.52 -16.31
CA PRO A 285 15.80 -7.29 -16.84
C PRO A 285 15.39 -8.53 -17.64
N ASN A 286 14.16 -9.02 -17.46
CA ASN A 286 13.69 -10.24 -18.10
C ASN A 286 12.26 -10.06 -18.63
N HIS A 287 11.95 -10.84 -19.69
CA HIS A 287 10.64 -10.88 -20.31
C HIS A 287 10.23 -12.33 -20.53
N ILE A 288 8.94 -12.62 -20.35
CA ILE A 288 8.35 -13.93 -20.62
C ILE A 288 7.06 -13.77 -21.41
N GLU A 289 6.67 -14.81 -22.14
CA GLU A 289 5.35 -14.87 -22.76
C GLU A 289 4.35 -15.45 -21.75
N VAL A 290 3.22 -14.77 -21.58
CA VAL A 290 2.15 -15.20 -20.69
C VAL A 290 0.82 -15.25 -21.41
N PRO A 291 -0.08 -16.17 -21.03
CA PRO A 291 -1.44 -16.17 -21.53
C PRO A 291 -2.21 -14.97 -20.98
N VAL A 292 -2.98 -14.33 -21.85
CA VAL A 292 -3.86 -13.21 -21.53
C VAL A 292 -5.31 -13.62 -21.81
N ILE A 293 -6.23 -13.21 -20.95
CA ILE A 293 -7.66 -13.37 -21.15
C ILE A 293 -8.38 -12.05 -20.84
N THR A 294 -9.48 -11.77 -21.53
CA THR A 294 -10.35 -10.67 -21.09
C THR A 294 -11.15 -11.10 -19.86
N LEU A 295 -11.49 -10.17 -18.99
CA LEU A 295 -12.33 -10.51 -17.84
C LEU A 295 -13.72 -10.97 -18.29
N ASP A 296 -14.28 -10.35 -19.32
CA ASP A 296 -15.58 -10.73 -19.87
C ASP A 296 -15.59 -12.17 -20.39
N ASP A 297 -14.53 -12.61 -21.09
CA ASP A 297 -14.38 -14.00 -21.53
C ASP A 297 -14.30 -14.96 -20.33
N TYR A 298 -13.46 -14.63 -19.34
CA TYR A 298 -13.27 -15.47 -18.17
C TYR A 298 -14.56 -15.63 -17.36
N VAL A 299 -15.28 -14.54 -17.13
CA VAL A 299 -16.57 -14.53 -16.41
C VAL A 299 -17.59 -15.39 -17.13
N ARG A 300 -17.67 -15.26 -18.46
CA ARG A 300 -18.57 -16.05 -19.30
C ARG A 300 -18.21 -17.54 -19.30
N GLU A 301 -16.92 -17.87 -19.49
CA GLU A 301 -16.44 -19.26 -19.55
C GLU A 301 -16.68 -20.01 -18.24
N ASN A 302 -16.58 -19.32 -17.10
CA ASN A 302 -16.75 -19.91 -15.77
C ASN A 302 -18.12 -19.65 -15.15
N ASN A 303 -19.02 -18.96 -15.85
CA ASN A 303 -20.39 -18.63 -15.41
C ASN A 303 -20.40 -17.93 -14.03
N LEU A 304 -19.54 -16.89 -13.87
CA LEU A 304 -19.35 -16.21 -12.60
C LEU A 304 -20.39 -15.11 -12.38
N GLU A 305 -20.78 -14.93 -11.12
CA GLU A 305 -21.53 -13.77 -10.63
C GLU A 305 -20.59 -12.89 -9.81
N VAL A 306 -20.02 -11.86 -10.44
CA VAL A 306 -18.96 -11.03 -9.83
C VAL A 306 -19.54 -9.93 -8.96
N GLY A 307 -19.14 -9.91 -7.69
CA GLY A 307 -19.54 -8.90 -6.71
C GLY A 307 -18.50 -7.81 -6.46
N LEU A 308 -17.21 -8.16 -6.65
CA LEU A 308 -16.09 -7.24 -6.42
C LEU A 308 -14.97 -7.54 -7.40
N ILE A 309 -14.36 -6.50 -7.93
CA ILE A 309 -13.12 -6.56 -8.73
C ILE A 309 -12.08 -5.65 -8.10
N LYS A 310 -10.95 -6.21 -7.62
CA LYS A 310 -9.76 -5.44 -7.26
C LYS A 310 -8.79 -5.48 -8.44
N VAL A 311 -8.19 -4.34 -8.76
CA VAL A 311 -7.22 -4.19 -9.85
C VAL A 311 -6.00 -3.44 -9.35
N ASP A 312 -4.87 -4.13 -9.34
CA ASP A 312 -3.55 -3.59 -9.05
C ASP A 312 -2.52 -4.40 -9.84
N ILE A 313 -2.30 -4.02 -11.10
CA ILE A 313 -1.55 -4.78 -12.11
C ILE A 313 -0.44 -3.98 -12.77
N GLU A 314 0.05 -3.00 -12.00
CA GLU A 314 1.30 -2.30 -12.31
C GLU A 314 1.29 -1.56 -13.67
N GLY A 315 0.15 -0.89 -14.00
CA GLY A 315 -0.03 -0.04 -15.18
C GLY A 315 -0.87 -0.65 -16.31
N GLY A 316 -1.38 -1.88 -16.14
CA GLY A 316 -2.29 -2.54 -17.09
C GLY A 316 -3.78 -2.28 -16.82
N GLU A 317 -4.14 -1.43 -15.87
CA GLU A 317 -5.51 -1.23 -15.38
C GLU A 317 -6.49 -0.87 -16.50
N GLN A 318 -6.11 0.05 -17.39
CA GLN A 318 -6.96 0.45 -18.51
C GLN A 318 -7.17 -0.67 -19.53
N LEU A 319 -6.17 -1.55 -19.75
CA LEU A 319 -6.31 -2.72 -20.62
C LEU A 319 -7.31 -3.73 -20.03
N LEU A 320 -7.21 -4.00 -18.73
CA LEU A 320 -8.18 -4.85 -18.03
C LEU A 320 -9.58 -4.25 -18.12
N LEU A 321 -9.76 -2.96 -17.86
CA LEU A 321 -11.08 -2.32 -17.90
C LEU A 321 -11.74 -2.41 -19.28
N LYS A 322 -10.96 -2.30 -20.35
CA LYS A 322 -11.48 -2.51 -21.73
C LYS A 322 -11.92 -3.95 -21.97
N GLY A 323 -11.28 -4.93 -21.34
CA GLY A 323 -11.66 -6.34 -21.39
C GLY A 323 -12.72 -6.75 -20.37
N ALA A 324 -13.30 -5.80 -19.60
CA ALA A 324 -14.26 -6.02 -18.52
C ALA A 324 -15.59 -5.27 -18.73
N VAL A 325 -15.82 -4.71 -19.91
CA VAL A 325 -16.94 -3.79 -20.17
C VAL A 325 -18.29 -4.45 -19.95
N GLU A 326 -18.49 -5.68 -20.43
CA GLU A 326 -19.76 -6.41 -20.26
C GLU A 326 -20.03 -6.73 -18.80
N THR A 327 -19.03 -7.25 -18.08
CA THR A 327 -19.11 -7.57 -16.66
C THR A 327 -19.45 -6.33 -15.83
N ILE A 328 -18.77 -5.21 -16.05
CA ILE A 328 -18.99 -3.95 -15.34
C ILE A 328 -20.41 -3.43 -15.59
N ARG A 329 -20.86 -3.45 -16.86
CA ARG A 329 -22.17 -2.90 -17.26
C ARG A 329 -23.36 -3.74 -16.82
N THR A 330 -23.19 -5.06 -16.74
CA THR A 330 -24.31 -5.99 -16.49
C THR A 330 -24.39 -6.42 -15.03
N GLN A 331 -23.24 -6.59 -14.36
CA GLN A 331 -23.19 -7.12 -13.00
C GLN A 331 -22.96 -6.04 -11.92
N HIS A 332 -22.47 -4.86 -12.31
CA HIS A 332 -22.19 -3.72 -11.40
C HIS A 332 -21.40 -4.11 -10.16
N PRO A 333 -20.25 -4.82 -10.27
CA PRO A 333 -19.44 -5.19 -9.13
C PRO A 333 -18.88 -3.96 -8.42
N ILE A 334 -18.54 -4.07 -7.14
CA ILE A 334 -17.69 -3.07 -6.47
C ILE A 334 -16.33 -3.06 -7.16
N LEU A 335 -15.79 -1.88 -7.45
CA LEU A 335 -14.50 -1.70 -8.11
C LEU A 335 -13.49 -1.08 -7.14
N LEU A 336 -12.40 -1.78 -6.86
CA LEU A 336 -11.23 -1.29 -6.12
C LEU A 336 -10.06 -1.23 -7.10
N ILE A 337 -9.71 -0.05 -7.58
CA ILE A 337 -8.74 0.11 -8.67
C ILE A 337 -7.60 1.02 -8.25
N SER A 338 -6.37 0.54 -8.39
CA SER A 338 -5.17 1.34 -8.24
C SER A 338 -5.03 2.30 -9.43
N ILE A 339 -4.89 3.60 -9.14
CA ILE A 339 -4.80 4.65 -10.17
C ILE A 339 -3.48 5.42 -10.10
N TYR A 340 -2.46 4.86 -9.43
CA TYR A 340 -1.21 5.56 -9.13
C TYR A 340 -0.04 5.17 -10.03
N HIS A 341 -0.20 4.19 -10.92
CA HIS A 341 0.90 3.67 -11.73
C HIS A 341 1.31 4.61 -12.87
N SER A 342 0.39 5.44 -13.34
CA SER A 342 0.67 6.47 -14.34
C SER A 342 -0.22 7.69 -14.18
N ALA A 343 0.21 8.83 -14.73
CA ALA A 343 -0.65 10.02 -14.81
C ALA A 343 -1.92 9.75 -15.64
N ASN A 344 -1.85 8.89 -16.65
CA ASN A 344 -3.03 8.50 -17.44
C ASN A 344 -4.02 7.69 -16.61
N ASP A 345 -3.58 6.74 -15.79
CA ASP A 345 -4.47 5.98 -14.92
C ASP A 345 -5.16 6.91 -13.92
N PHE A 346 -4.40 7.84 -13.33
CA PHE A 346 -4.93 8.80 -12.39
C PHE A 346 -6.05 9.68 -12.96
N PHE A 347 -5.89 10.20 -14.17
CA PHE A 347 -6.86 11.11 -14.77
C PHE A 347 -7.96 10.42 -15.58
N GLU A 348 -7.73 9.22 -16.14
CA GLU A 348 -8.61 8.65 -17.14
C GLU A 348 -9.46 7.47 -16.64
N ILE A 349 -9.03 6.74 -15.60
CA ILE A 349 -9.75 5.52 -15.17
C ILE A 349 -11.18 5.86 -14.71
N LYS A 350 -11.36 6.88 -13.85
CA LYS A 350 -12.70 7.27 -13.40
C LYS A 350 -13.60 7.69 -14.58
N PRO A 351 -13.20 8.64 -15.46
CA PRO A 351 -13.99 9.01 -16.64
C PRO A 351 -14.27 7.83 -17.58
N MET A 352 -13.35 6.88 -17.67
CA MET A 352 -13.53 5.66 -18.47
C MET A 352 -14.65 4.79 -17.91
N ILE A 353 -14.68 4.57 -16.58
CA ILE A 353 -15.73 3.79 -15.94
C ILE A 353 -17.09 4.52 -16.03
N GLU A 354 -17.14 5.84 -15.87
CA GLU A 354 -18.37 6.64 -16.04
C GLU A 354 -18.96 6.50 -17.45
N LYS A 355 -18.10 6.42 -18.47
CA LYS A 355 -18.55 6.17 -19.86
C LYS A 355 -19.08 4.75 -20.07
N MET A 356 -18.57 3.78 -19.32
CA MET A 356 -19.04 2.38 -19.39
C MET A 356 -20.39 2.22 -18.68
N CYS A 357 -20.54 2.84 -17.51
CA CYS A 357 -21.72 2.68 -16.67
C CYS A 357 -21.89 3.90 -15.76
N ASP A 358 -23.06 4.54 -15.84
CA ASP A 358 -23.43 5.75 -15.07
C ASP A 358 -23.96 5.45 -13.65
N LYS A 359 -23.98 4.18 -13.24
CA LYS A 359 -24.52 3.76 -11.93
C LYS A 359 -23.51 3.81 -10.78
N TYR A 360 -22.24 4.10 -11.07
CA TYR A 360 -21.19 4.15 -10.06
C TYR A 360 -21.13 5.49 -9.35
N THR A 361 -20.89 5.42 -8.06
CA THR A 361 -20.38 6.54 -7.25
C THR A 361 -18.90 6.29 -6.96
N PHE A 362 -18.10 7.35 -6.87
CA PHE A 362 -16.65 7.23 -6.78
C PHE A 362 -16.12 7.87 -5.50
N ARG A 363 -15.13 7.23 -4.92
CA ARG A 363 -14.27 7.79 -3.87
C ARG A 363 -12.82 7.63 -4.28
N ILE A 364 -12.02 8.66 -4.05
CA ILE A 364 -10.58 8.60 -4.18
C ILE A 364 -9.99 8.55 -2.77
N ILE A 365 -9.36 7.44 -2.47
CA ILE A 365 -8.71 7.22 -1.17
C ILE A 365 -7.20 7.07 -1.37
N LYS A 366 -6.44 7.42 -0.36
CA LYS A 366 -5.02 7.15 -0.27
C LYS A 366 -4.81 6.28 0.96
N PRO A 367 -4.69 4.96 0.81
CA PRO A 367 -4.34 4.07 1.92
C PRO A 367 -3.00 4.49 2.55
N ALA A 368 -2.84 4.27 3.85
CA ALA A 368 -1.67 4.66 4.62
C ALA A 368 -0.37 4.00 4.13
#